data_8a25da222bf6a5ae84d5e54aebc8c51e
#
_entry.id   8a25da222bf6a5ae84d5e54aebc8c51e
#
_cell.length_a   1.000
_cell.length_b   1.000
_cell.length_c   1.000
_cell.angle_alpha   90.00
_cell.angle_beta   90.00
_cell.angle_gamma   90.00
#
_symmetry.space_group_name_H-M   'P 1'
#
loop_
_entity.id
_entity.type
_entity.pdbx_description
1 polymer ?
#
loop_
_entity_poly.entity_id
_entity_poly.type
_entity_poly.pdbx_seq_one_letter_code
_entity_poly.pdbx_strand_id
1 'polypeptide(L)'
;MFRFTKITIALGVCLVSLFGHTATSRAQQNPVTAIDIALEPDQTMIQRAQAANARLLKAFPRGFALDATHHPHVTMLQQFVRTADLEKIYAAVDKVLADEKPTTWTLKAYKYYYIPSPPIGLAGIVVEPTPDLLRLQQKIIDVVMPYTVKTGTPAAFMSTENGRDIQKPLISYVAHFVQIGAGKKFNPHVTIGVATISYLKKMLAEPFDAFTFSPAGASVYQLGSFGTARKELKALALTP
;
A
#
# COMPACT_ATOMS: atom_id res chain seq x y z
N MET A 1 -99.93 8.64 13.43
CA MET A 1 -98.90 9.68 13.54
C MET A 1 -97.54 8.98 13.48
N PHE A 2 -97.01 8.75 12.31
CA PHE A 2 -95.81 7.99 12.13
C PHE A 2 -94.68 8.95 11.73
N ARG A 3 -93.61 8.99 12.55
CA ARG A 3 -92.37 9.77 12.26
C ARG A 3 -91.39 8.87 11.45
N PHE A 4 -91.03 9.28 10.28
CA PHE A 4 -89.96 8.69 9.46
C PHE A 4 -88.59 9.30 9.83
N THR A 5 -87.70 8.48 10.32
CA THR A 5 -86.36 8.86 10.60
C THR A 5 -85.47 8.64 9.33
N LYS A 6 -84.86 9.72 8.84
CA LYS A 6 -83.92 9.66 7.69
C LYS A 6 -82.57 9.17 8.16
N ILE A 7 -82.11 8.02 7.61
CA ILE A 7 -80.76 7.53 7.77
C ILE A 7 -79.88 8.14 6.65
N THR A 8 -78.87 8.95 7.06
CA THR A 8 -77.88 9.47 6.16
C THR A 8 -76.65 8.55 6.17
N ILE A 9 -76.36 7.88 5.04
CA ILE A 9 -75.16 7.06 4.86
C ILE A 9 -74.05 7.96 4.40
N ALA A 10 -72.99 8.14 5.23
CA ALA A 10 -71.78 8.82 4.86
C ALA A 10 -70.84 7.84 4.20
N LEU A 11 -70.55 8.06 2.91
CA LEU A 11 -69.55 7.29 2.16
C LEU A 11 -68.16 7.84 2.45
N GLY A 12 -67.39 7.14 3.28
CA GLY A 12 -65.98 7.46 3.56
C GLY A 12 -65.09 6.95 2.43
N VAL A 13 -64.49 7.87 1.67
CA VAL A 13 -63.45 7.58 0.68
C VAL A 13 -62.11 7.46 1.40
N CYS A 14 -61.61 6.25 1.59
CA CYS A 14 -60.23 6.00 2.04
C CYS A 14 -59.26 6.24 0.89
N LEU A 15 -58.57 7.37 0.87
CA LEU A 15 -57.38 7.57 0.04
C LEU A 15 -56.19 6.79 0.65
N VAL A 16 -55.86 5.64 0.07
CA VAL A 16 -54.62 4.91 0.38
C VAL A 16 -53.48 5.59 -0.39
N SER A 17 -52.72 6.42 0.34
CA SER A 17 -51.50 7.03 -0.20
C SER A 17 -50.38 5.95 -0.24
N LEU A 18 -50.12 5.39 -1.41
CA LEU A 18 -48.95 4.57 -1.69
C LEU A 18 -47.70 5.45 -1.70
N PHE A 19 -47.05 5.59 -0.54
CA PHE A 19 -45.69 6.10 -0.50
C PHE A 19 -44.76 5.02 -1.07
N GLY A 20 -44.46 5.12 -2.37
CA GLY A 20 -43.40 4.36 -3.00
C GLY A 20 -42.05 4.71 -2.36
N HIS A 21 -41.53 3.84 -1.51
CA HIS A 21 -40.15 3.90 -1.06
C HIS A 21 -39.28 3.51 -2.25
N THR A 22 -38.78 4.48 -2.98
CA THR A 22 -37.66 4.28 -3.91
C THR A 22 -36.43 4.00 -3.06
N ALA A 23 -36.16 2.73 -2.76
CA ALA A 23 -34.88 2.30 -2.26
C ALA A 23 -33.85 2.63 -3.35
N THR A 24 -33.14 3.76 -3.21
CA THR A 24 -31.94 4.04 -3.97
C THR A 24 -30.94 2.94 -3.61
N SER A 25 -30.83 1.93 -4.47
CA SER A 25 -29.76 0.93 -4.45
C SER A 25 -28.45 1.71 -4.57
N ARG A 26 -27.79 2.02 -3.45
CA ARG A 26 -26.39 2.39 -3.46
C ARG A 26 -25.68 1.19 -4.07
N ALA A 27 -25.22 1.33 -5.31
CA ALA A 27 -24.33 0.34 -5.90
C ALA A 27 -23.22 0.07 -4.88
N GLN A 28 -23.19 -1.14 -4.33
CA GLN A 28 -22.20 -1.57 -3.36
C GLN A 28 -20.88 -1.59 -4.12
N GLN A 29 -20.10 -0.51 -3.98
CA GLN A 29 -18.77 -0.44 -4.56
C GLN A 29 -17.99 -1.62 -4.02
N ASN A 30 -17.52 -2.50 -4.88
CA ASN A 30 -16.67 -3.61 -4.47
C ASN A 30 -15.49 -3.06 -3.66
N PRO A 31 -15.21 -3.63 -2.47
CA PRO A 31 -14.12 -3.15 -1.63
C PRO A 31 -12.80 -3.13 -2.40
N VAL A 32 -12.02 -2.08 -2.19
CA VAL A 32 -10.71 -1.85 -2.80
C VAL A 32 -9.66 -1.89 -1.71
N THR A 33 -8.54 -2.56 -1.98
CA THR A 33 -7.37 -2.62 -1.10
C THR A 33 -6.17 -1.98 -1.80
N ALA A 34 -5.47 -1.10 -1.10
CA ALA A 34 -4.16 -0.59 -1.52
C ALA A 34 -3.09 -1.59 -1.06
N ILE A 35 -2.42 -2.24 -2.01
CA ILE A 35 -1.43 -3.27 -1.72
C ILE A 35 -0.02 -2.84 -2.07
N ASP A 36 0.96 -3.42 -1.38
CA ASP A 36 2.38 -3.48 -1.73
C ASP A 36 2.79 -4.93 -1.92
N ILE A 37 3.37 -5.26 -3.05
CA ILE A 37 4.04 -6.54 -3.26
C ILE A 37 5.52 -6.27 -3.12
N ALA A 38 6.15 -6.91 -2.14
CA ALA A 38 7.45 -6.55 -1.65
C ALA A 38 8.38 -7.77 -1.49
N LEU A 39 9.68 -7.56 -1.74
CA LEU A 39 10.73 -8.47 -1.30
C LEU A 39 11.17 -8.08 0.12
N GLU A 40 11.26 -9.05 0.99
CA GLU A 40 11.79 -8.90 2.34
C GLU A 40 13.29 -9.16 2.34
N PRO A 41 14.09 -8.25 2.88
CA PRO A 41 15.53 -8.42 2.91
C PRO A 41 15.98 -9.35 4.04
N ASP A 42 17.20 -9.88 3.92
CA ASP A 42 17.86 -10.62 4.97
C ASP A 42 18.25 -9.75 6.17
N GLN A 43 18.78 -10.40 7.22
CA GLN A 43 19.18 -9.76 8.47
C GLN A 43 20.27 -8.68 8.28
N THR A 44 21.10 -8.78 7.22
CA THR A 44 22.12 -7.78 6.92
C THR A 44 21.48 -6.41 6.63
N MET A 45 20.51 -6.38 5.72
CA MET A 45 19.77 -5.14 5.42
C MET A 45 18.88 -4.71 6.58
N ILE A 46 18.21 -5.64 7.26
CA ILE A 46 17.33 -5.32 8.41
C ILE A 46 18.13 -4.58 9.48
N GLN A 47 19.29 -5.08 9.89
CA GLN A 47 20.14 -4.44 10.90
C GLN A 47 20.62 -3.05 10.47
N ARG A 48 21.05 -2.89 9.21
CA ARG A 48 21.46 -1.59 8.65
C ARG A 48 20.29 -0.60 8.61
N ALA A 49 19.11 -1.05 8.19
CA ALA A 49 17.89 -0.23 8.16
C ALA A 49 17.46 0.20 9.57
N GLN A 50 17.45 -0.71 10.54
CA GLN A 50 17.11 -0.43 11.94
C GLN A 50 18.11 0.54 12.58
N ALA A 51 19.43 0.38 12.35
CA ALA A 51 20.44 1.31 12.85
C ALA A 51 20.24 2.73 12.27
N ALA A 52 19.95 2.83 10.98
CA ALA A 52 19.64 4.11 10.35
C ALA A 52 18.32 4.71 10.89
N ASN A 53 17.28 3.90 11.07
CA ASN A 53 16.00 4.32 11.65
C ASN A 53 16.18 4.87 13.09
N ALA A 54 16.97 4.21 13.92
CA ALA A 54 17.26 4.69 15.28
C ALA A 54 17.91 6.09 15.28
N ARG A 55 18.80 6.38 14.31
CA ARG A 55 19.37 7.72 14.12
C ARG A 55 18.31 8.74 13.72
N LEU A 56 17.39 8.36 12.81
CA LEU A 56 16.28 9.23 12.39
C LEU A 56 15.34 9.53 13.55
N LEU A 57 14.95 8.52 14.34
CA LEU A 57 14.09 8.69 15.52
C LEU A 57 14.74 9.56 16.60
N LYS A 58 16.04 9.45 16.80
CA LYS A 58 16.78 10.37 17.71
C LYS A 58 16.70 11.82 17.23
N ALA A 59 16.79 12.06 15.91
CA ALA A 59 16.71 13.39 15.32
C ALA A 59 15.27 13.90 15.17
N PHE A 60 14.30 13.01 15.00
CA PHE A 60 12.89 13.31 14.82
C PHE A 60 11.99 12.25 15.51
N PRO A 61 11.76 12.39 16.85
CA PRO A 61 11.03 11.39 17.64
C PRO A 61 9.58 11.15 17.23
N ARG A 62 9.00 12.04 16.41
CA ARG A 62 7.65 11.87 15.82
C ARG A 62 7.63 11.02 14.56
N GLY A 63 8.77 10.44 14.18
CA GLY A 63 8.86 9.46 13.10
C GLY A 63 8.25 8.11 13.50
N PHE A 64 8.35 7.14 12.62
CA PHE A 64 7.94 5.77 12.90
C PHE A 64 9.16 4.84 13.09
N ALA A 65 9.01 3.84 13.96
CA ALA A 65 9.99 2.78 14.12
C ALA A 65 9.82 1.72 13.02
N LEU A 66 10.91 1.05 12.65
CA LEU A 66 10.86 -0.16 11.84
C LEU A 66 10.55 -1.34 12.78
N ASP A 67 9.31 -1.77 12.75
CA ASP A 67 8.75 -2.82 13.62
C ASP A 67 7.71 -3.66 12.85
N ALA A 68 6.91 -4.45 13.57
CA ALA A 68 5.83 -5.26 12.99
C ALA A 68 4.75 -4.46 12.25
N THR A 69 4.77 -3.13 12.31
CA THR A 69 3.81 -2.25 11.62
C THR A 69 4.44 -1.40 10.52
N HIS A 70 5.77 -1.48 10.36
CA HIS A 70 6.55 -0.80 9.32
C HIS A 70 7.71 -1.71 8.93
N HIS A 71 7.40 -2.74 8.14
CA HIS A 71 8.38 -3.75 7.74
C HIS A 71 9.41 -3.18 6.76
N PRO A 72 10.72 -3.38 7.00
CA PRO A 72 11.74 -3.12 5.99
C PRO A 72 11.53 -4.01 4.77
N HIS A 73 11.42 -3.42 3.58
CA HIS A 73 11.14 -4.16 2.35
C HIS A 73 11.63 -3.40 1.12
N VAL A 74 11.74 -4.11 0.00
CA VAL A 74 11.91 -3.52 -1.33
C VAL A 74 10.60 -3.65 -2.09
N THR A 75 9.91 -2.55 -2.33
CA THR A 75 8.66 -2.51 -3.10
C THR A 75 8.89 -2.96 -4.54
N MET A 76 8.13 -3.93 -5.00
CA MET A 76 8.06 -4.32 -6.41
C MET A 76 6.87 -3.68 -7.11
N LEU A 77 5.71 -3.58 -6.44
CA LEU A 77 4.51 -2.98 -7.01
C LEU A 77 3.60 -2.44 -5.91
N GLN A 78 3.19 -1.17 -6.02
CA GLN A 78 2.06 -0.63 -5.25
C GLN A 78 0.88 -0.39 -6.18
N GLN A 79 -0.32 -0.86 -5.80
CA GLN A 79 -1.53 -0.70 -6.61
C GLN A 79 -2.82 -0.80 -5.79
N PHE A 80 -3.88 -0.24 -6.34
CA PHE A 80 -5.24 -0.49 -5.90
C PHE A 80 -5.81 -1.72 -6.60
N VAL A 81 -6.29 -2.68 -5.83
CA VAL A 81 -6.87 -3.92 -6.35
C VAL A 81 -8.27 -4.17 -5.79
N ARG A 82 -9.07 -4.95 -6.50
CA ARG A 82 -10.33 -5.43 -5.93
C ARG A 82 -10.03 -6.39 -4.79
N THR A 83 -10.56 -6.12 -3.60
CA THR A 83 -10.35 -6.97 -2.41
C THR A 83 -10.76 -8.42 -2.65
N ALA A 84 -11.81 -8.64 -3.44
CA ALA A 84 -12.29 -9.97 -3.80
C ALA A 84 -11.31 -10.80 -4.67
N ASP A 85 -10.31 -10.16 -5.25
CA ASP A 85 -9.33 -10.84 -6.11
C ASP A 85 -7.98 -11.10 -5.42
N LEU A 86 -7.84 -10.78 -4.13
CA LEU A 86 -6.57 -10.94 -3.39
C LEU A 86 -6.00 -12.36 -3.49
N GLU A 87 -6.81 -13.40 -3.32
CA GLU A 87 -6.35 -14.80 -3.41
C GLU A 87 -5.80 -15.14 -4.81
N LYS A 88 -6.40 -14.58 -5.87
CA LYS A 88 -5.91 -14.77 -7.25
C LYS A 88 -4.57 -14.05 -7.46
N ILE A 89 -4.43 -12.87 -6.86
CA ILE A 89 -3.17 -12.10 -6.89
C ILE A 89 -2.08 -12.89 -6.18
N TYR A 90 -2.35 -13.41 -4.97
CA TYR A 90 -1.37 -14.20 -4.22
C TYR A 90 -0.88 -15.39 -5.03
N ALA A 91 -1.80 -16.21 -5.58
CA ALA A 91 -1.45 -17.37 -6.38
C ALA A 91 -0.66 -17.01 -7.66
N ALA A 92 -0.98 -15.89 -8.30
CA ALA A 92 -0.28 -15.43 -9.51
C ALA A 92 1.14 -14.95 -9.17
N VAL A 93 1.33 -14.23 -8.06
CA VAL A 93 2.64 -13.74 -7.63
C VAL A 93 3.51 -14.88 -7.10
N ASP A 94 2.95 -15.83 -6.32
CA ASP A 94 3.67 -17.04 -5.87
C ASP A 94 4.29 -17.79 -7.06
N LYS A 95 3.54 -17.94 -8.16
CA LYS A 95 4.05 -18.60 -9.36
C LYS A 95 5.23 -17.82 -9.97
N VAL A 96 5.14 -16.50 -10.06
CA VAL A 96 6.25 -15.66 -10.57
C VAL A 96 7.48 -15.81 -9.70
N LEU A 97 7.31 -15.79 -8.36
CA LEU A 97 8.43 -15.92 -7.40
C LEU A 97 9.10 -17.28 -7.46
N ALA A 98 8.31 -18.37 -7.64
CA ALA A 98 8.84 -19.72 -7.80
C ALA A 98 9.72 -19.87 -9.06
N ASP A 99 9.36 -19.18 -10.15
CA ASP A 99 10.11 -19.19 -11.40
C ASP A 99 11.39 -18.33 -11.30
N GLU A 100 11.32 -17.17 -10.60
CA GLU A 100 12.42 -16.19 -10.54
C GLU A 100 13.45 -16.47 -9.44
N LYS A 101 13.07 -17.18 -8.39
CA LYS A 101 13.92 -17.60 -7.25
C LYS A 101 14.75 -16.45 -6.64
N PRO A 102 14.12 -15.36 -6.18
CA PRO A 102 14.85 -14.18 -5.73
C PRO A 102 15.76 -14.41 -4.52
N THR A 103 15.56 -15.47 -3.74
CA THR A 103 16.45 -15.87 -2.63
C THR A 103 17.87 -16.20 -3.08
N THR A 104 18.07 -16.51 -4.35
CA THR A 104 19.40 -16.81 -4.92
C THR A 104 20.17 -15.54 -5.33
N TRP A 105 19.55 -14.36 -5.23
CA TRP A 105 20.16 -13.12 -5.70
C TRP A 105 21.00 -12.46 -4.61
N THR A 106 22.06 -11.78 -5.04
CA THR A 106 22.82 -10.85 -4.23
C THR A 106 22.56 -9.42 -4.72
N LEU A 107 21.96 -8.62 -3.87
CA LEU A 107 21.62 -7.22 -4.13
C LEU A 107 22.61 -6.30 -3.43
N LYS A 108 22.85 -5.12 -3.99
CA LYS A 108 23.78 -4.13 -3.46
C LYS A 108 23.06 -2.86 -3.04
N ALA A 109 23.23 -2.49 -1.78
CA ALA A 109 22.84 -1.19 -1.23
C ALA A 109 24.03 -0.23 -1.37
N TYR A 110 23.80 1.02 -1.86
CA TYR A 110 24.94 1.85 -2.23
C TYR A 110 24.84 3.33 -1.85
N LYS A 111 23.67 3.82 -1.39
CA LYS A 111 23.52 5.21 -0.92
C LYS A 111 22.23 5.41 -0.10
N TYR A 112 22.20 6.49 0.67
CA TYR A 112 20.96 7.05 1.18
C TYR A 112 20.24 7.91 0.15
N TYR A 113 18.93 8.06 0.30
CA TYR A 113 18.13 9.04 -0.42
C TYR A 113 16.96 9.49 0.46
N TYR A 114 16.20 10.49 0.01
CA TYR A 114 14.90 10.81 0.61
C TYR A 114 13.92 11.35 -0.43
N ILE A 115 12.63 11.14 -0.15
CA ILE A 115 11.51 11.75 -0.87
C ILE A 115 11.07 12.96 -0.04
N PRO A 116 11.13 14.20 -0.57
CA PRO A 116 10.74 15.38 0.19
C PRO A 116 9.23 15.45 0.39
N SER A 117 8.82 15.76 1.63
CA SER A 117 7.46 16.07 2.06
C SER A 117 7.53 17.19 3.10
N PRO A 118 7.85 18.43 2.70
CA PRO A 118 8.18 19.51 3.63
C PRO A 118 7.18 19.67 4.76
N PRO A 119 7.67 19.88 6.02
CA PRO A 119 9.05 20.14 6.43
C PRO A 119 9.93 18.90 6.64
N ILE A 120 9.42 17.71 6.41
CA ILE A 120 10.10 16.42 6.58
C ILE A 120 10.40 15.75 5.22
N GLY A 121 11.09 14.62 5.25
CA GLY A 121 11.27 13.72 4.12
C GLY A 121 11.21 12.27 4.57
N LEU A 122 10.83 11.39 3.66
CA LEU A 122 10.84 9.94 3.82
C LEU A 122 12.19 9.41 3.31
N ALA A 123 13.00 8.89 4.22
CA ALA A 123 14.35 8.42 3.94
C ALA A 123 14.40 6.93 3.58
N GLY A 124 15.36 6.54 2.76
CA GLY A 124 15.59 5.17 2.38
C GLY A 124 17.05 4.85 2.04
N ILE A 125 17.36 3.57 2.00
CA ILE A 125 18.59 2.98 1.48
C ILE A 125 18.30 2.50 0.07
N VAL A 126 19.01 3.04 -0.93
CA VAL A 126 18.82 2.67 -2.33
C VAL A 126 19.57 1.40 -2.65
N VAL A 127 18.87 0.51 -3.35
CA VAL A 127 19.39 -0.75 -3.88
C VAL A 127 19.71 -0.57 -5.36
N GLU A 128 20.78 -1.18 -5.85
CA GLU A 128 21.14 -1.13 -7.26
C GLU A 128 20.10 -1.88 -8.11
N PRO A 129 19.47 -1.24 -9.12
CA PRO A 129 18.46 -1.91 -9.95
C PRO A 129 19.16 -2.91 -10.90
N THR A 130 19.10 -4.18 -10.55
CA THR A 130 19.64 -5.26 -11.38
C THR A 130 18.67 -5.66 -12.49
N PRO A 131 19.14 -6.29 -13.59
CA PRO A 131 18.25 -6.84 -14.61
C PRO A 131 17.22 -7.83 -14.03
N ASP A 132 17.60 -8.61 -13.00
CA ASP A 132 16.71 -9.55 -12.34
C ASP A 132 15.59 -8.85 -11.57
N LEU A 133 15.90 -7.79 -10.81
CA LEU A 133 14.88 -6.97 -10.14
C LEU A 133 13.93 -6.31 -11.14
N LEU A 134 14.44 -5.79 -12.25
CA LEU A 134 13.61 -5.19 -13.29
C LEU A 134 12.69 -6.21 -13.96
N ARG A 135 13.21 -7.40 -14.24
CA ARG A 135 12.42 -8.51 -14.81
C ARG A 135 11.34 -8.98 -13.85
N LEU A 136 11.68 -9.18 -12.58
CA LEU A 136 10.72 -9.57 -11.55
C LEU A 136 9.61 -8.51 -11.40
N GLN A 137 9.99 -7.22 -11.34
CA GLN A 137 9.02 -6.14 -11.26
C GLN A 137 8.03 -6.19 -12.43
N GLN A 138 8.52 -6.34 -13.67
CA GLN A 138 7.65 -6.40 -14.84
C GLN A 138 6.71 -7.61 -14.79
N LYS A 139 7.21 -8.81 -14.44
CA LYS A 139 6.38 -10.00 -14.32
C LYS A 139 5.29 -9.85 -13.25
N ILE A 140 5.61 -9.26 -12.09
CA ILE A 140 4.63 -8.98 -11.05
C ILE A 140 3.58 -7.99 -11.57
N ILE A 141 3.98 -6.91 -12.24
CA ILE A 141 3.04 -5.96 -12.86
C ILE A 141 2.10 -6.70 -13.80
N ASP A 142 2.62 -7.50 -14.72
CA ASP A 142 1.84 -8.18 -15.76
C ASP A 142 0.76 -9.11 -15.16
N VAL A 143 1.10 -9.88 -14.12
CA VAL A 143 0.14 -10.82 -13.51
C VAL A 143 -0.87 -10.14 -12.58
N VAL A 144 -0.57 -8.95 -12.06
CA VAL A 144 -1.47 -8.21 -11.14
C VAL A 144 -2.39 -7.25 -11.88
N MET A 145 -1.98 -6.69 -13.01
CA MET A 145 -2.76 -5.70 -13.78
C MET A 145 -4.23 -6.08 -14.04
N PRO A 146 -4.59 -7.35 -14.34
CA PRO A 146 -6.00 -7.73 -14.55
C PRO A 146 -6.91 -7.50 -13.34
N TYR A 147 -6.36 -7.41 -12.14
CA TYR A 147 -7.08 -7.27 -10.87
C TYR A 147 -7.09 -5.83 -10.34
N THR A 148 -6.39 -4.92 -11.00
CA THR A 148 -6.25 -3.53 -10.55
C THR A 148 -7.51 -2.72 -10.79
N VAL A 149 -7.64 -1.65 -10.01
CA VAL A 149 -8.62 -0.59 -10.21
C VAL A 149 -7.90 0.74 -10.34
N LYS A 150 -8.52 1.67 -11.05
CA LYS A 150 -7.89 2.95 -11.43
C LYS A 150 -7.44 3.78 -10.22
N THR A 151 -8.19 3.74 -9.12
CA THR A 151 -7.89 4.51 -7.90
C THR A 151 -8.64 3.93 -6.70
N GLY A 152 -8.28 4.38 -5.50
CA GLY A 152 -8.96 4.04 -4.26
C GLY A 152 -9.30 5.29 -3.44
N THR A 153 -9.76 5.04 -2.23
CA THR A 153 -10.02 6.07 -1.20
C THR A 153 -9.15 5.79 0.03
N PRO A 154 -9.11 6.67 1.04
CA PRO A 154 -8.43 6.36 2.31
C PRO A 154 -8.83 5.01 2.93
N ALA A 155 -10.07 4.55 2.72
CA ALA A 155 -10.54 3.26 3.23
C ALA A 155 -9.83 2.04 2.62
N ALA A 156 -9.09 2.19 1.52
CA ALA A 156 -8.28 1.12 0.94
C ALA A 156 -6.99 0.83 1.73
N PHE A 157 -6.58 1.76 2.58
CA PHE A 157 -5.35 1.70 3.37
C PHE A 157 -5.60 1.25 4.81
N MET A 158 -4.57 0.77 5.47
CA MET A 158 -4.53 0.65 6.93
C MET A 158 -4.27 2.03 7.53
N SER A 159 -5.29 2.58 8.18
CA SER A 159 -5.23 3.90 8.82
C SER A 159 -5.41 3.77 10.34
N THR A 160 -4.66 4.54 11.11
CA THR A 160 -4.80 4.67 12.57
C THR A 160 -5.73 5.83 12.96
N GLU A 161 -6.09 6.69 12.00
CA GLU A 161 -6.82 7.94 12.21
C GLU A 161 -8.11 8.06 11.38
N ASN A 162 -8.77 6.93 11.14
CA ASN A 162 -9.98 6.87 10.29
C ASN A 162 -9.76 7.49 8.89
N GLY A 163 -8.59 7.25 8.32
CA GLY A 163 -8.19 7.72 6.99
C GLY A 163 -7.61 9.14 6.94
N ARG A 164 -7.55 9.88 8.06
CA ARG A 164 -7.01 11.26 8.07
C ARG A 164 -5.49 11.31 7.84
N ASP A 165 -4.78 10.25 8.19
CA ASP A 165 -3.35 10.05 7.93
C ASP A 165 -3.04 9.68 6.46
N ILE A 166 -4.07 9.36 5.66
CA ILE A 166 -3.93 8.99 4.25
C ILE A 166 -4.20 10.23 3.37
N GLN A 167 -3.14 10.82 2.88
CA GLN A 167 -3.20 12.06 2.12
C GLN A 167 -3.43 11.83 0.62
N LYS A 168 -4.06 12.78 -0.07
CA LYS A 168 -4.32 12.74 -1.53
C LYS A 168 -3.07 12.43 -2.37
N PRO A 169 -1.87 13.02 -2.09
CA PRO A 169 -0.66 12.67 -2.83
C PRO A 169 -0.31 11.19 -2.78
N LEU A 170 -0.51 10.50 -1.64
CA LEU A 170 -0.28 9.07 -1.52
C LEU A 170 -1.26 8.27 -2.38
N ILE A 171 -2.55 8.61 -2.36
CA ILE A 171 -3.56 7.96 -3.22
C ILE A 171 -3.18 8.12 -4.69
N SER A 172 -2.78 9.33 -5.11
CA SER A 172 -2.32 9.59 -6.47
C SER A 172 -1.05 8.81 -6.81
N TYR A 173 -0.09 8.72 -5.88
CA TYR A 173 1.14 7.96 -6.07
C TYR A 173 0.85 6.48 -6.33
N VAL A 174 0.03 5.83 -5.49
CA VAL A 174 -0.36 4.41 -5.67
C VAL A 174 -1.10 4.19 -7.00
N ALA A 175 -2.01 5.11 -7.37
CA ALA A 175 -2.76 5.02 -8.62
C ALA A 175 -1.87 5.12 -9.87
N HIS A 176 -0.72 5.78 -9.78
CA HIS A 176 0.20 6.00 -10.89
C HIS A 176 1.55 5.28 -10.73
N PHE A 177 1.67 4.38 -9.75
CA PHE A 177 2.94 3.73 -9.41
C PHE A 177 3.66 3.14 -10.63
N VAL A 178 2.97 2.38 -11.48
CA VAL A 178 3.58 1.77 -12.67
C VAL A 178 4.17 2.82 -13.61
N GLN A 179 3.49 3.97 -13.77
CA GLN A 179 3.96 5.04 -14.68
C GLN A 179 5.17 5.81 -14.14
N ILE A 180 5.34 5.88 -12.80
CA ILE A 180 6.35 6.70 -12.14
C ILE A 180 7.44 5.90 -11.43
N GLY A 181 7.23 4.61 -11.16
CA GLY A 181 8.11 3.76 -10.37
C GLY A 181 8.49 2.43 -11.05
N ALA A 182 8.17 2.22 -12.33
CA ALA A 182 8.52 0.98 -13.02
C ALA A 182 9.51 1.18 -14.18
N GLY A 183 10.15 0.09 -14.58
CA GLY A 183 11.09 0.04 -15.68
C GLY A 183 12.27 0.98 -15.48
N LYS A 184 12.55 1.88 -16.41
CA LYS A 184 13.67 2.86 -16.33
C LYS A 184 13.55 3.84 -15.15
N LYS A 185 12.36 3.96 -14.54
CA LYS A 185 12.11 4.82 -13.37
C LYS A 185 12.19 4.04 -12.06
N PHE A 186 12.41 2.74 -12.12
CA PHE A 186 12.51 1.90 -10.94
C PHE A 186 13.70 2.30 -10.08
N ASN A 187 13.43 2.72 -8.86
CA ASN A 187 14.41 3.07 -7.85
C ASN A 187 14.18 2.19 -6.62
N PRO A 188 14.63 0.93 -6.66
CA PRO A 188 14.42 0.02 -5.54
C PRO A 188 15.12 0.54 -4.30
N HIS A 189 14.43 0.51 -3.16
CA HIS A 189 14.96 1.01 -1.90
C HIS A 189 14.27 0.37 -0.72
N VAL A 190 14.93 0.43 0.43
CA VAL A 190 14.34 0.10 1.73
C VAL A 190 14.09 1.39 2.49
N THR A 191 12.83 1.68 2.78
CA THR A 191 12.45 2.84 3.60
C THR A 191 12.97 2.66 5.04
N ILE A 192 13.59 3.72 5.58
CA ILE A 192 14.20 3.69 6.91
C ILE A 192 13.59 4.68 7.90
N GLY A 193 12.58 5.44 7.51
CA GLY A 193 11.88 6.37 8.41
C GLY A 193 11.78 7.78 7.87
N VAL A 194 11.40 8.71 8.73
CA VAL A 194 11.25 10.13 8.41
C VAL A 194 12.11 11.01 9.32
N ALA A 195 12.56 12.14 8.78
CA ALA A 195 13.21 13.18 9.56
C ALA A 195 13.03 14.55 8.90
N THR A 196 13.51 15.62 9.53
CA THR A 196 13.52 16.95 8.89
C THR A 196 14.43 16.96 7.65
N ILE A 197 14.06 17.72 6.63
CA ILE A 197 14.88 17.83 5.39
C ILE A 197 16.29 18.29 5.71
N SER A 198 16.49 19.19 6.70
CA SER A 198 17.81 19.64 7.10
C SER A 198 18.70 18.52 7.64
N TYR A 199 18.13 17.61 8.45
CA TYR A 199 18.85 16.43 8.95
C TYR A 199 19.17 15.46 7.80
N LEU A 200 18.20 15.19 6.92
CA LEU A 200 18.37 14.27 5.79
C LEU A 200 19.46 14.75 4.82
N LYS A 201 19.53 16.06 4.55
CA LYS A 201 20.62 16.63 3.75
C LYS A 201 22.00 16.39 4.38
N LYS A 202 22.13 16.49 5.71
CA LYS A 202 23.37 16.15 6.41
C LYS A 202 23.70 14.67 6.29
N MET A 203 22.71 13.80 6.50
CA MET A 203 22.86 12.34 6.37
C MET A 203 23.32 11.92 4.96
N LEU A 204 22.79 12.55 3.90
CA LEU A 204 23.20 12.28 2.52
C LEU A 204 24.62 12.75 2.19
N ALA A 205 25.16 13.71 2.93
CA ALA A 205 26.54 14.18 2.78
C ALA A 205 27.57 13.28 3.51
N GLU A 206 27.12 12.36 4.36
CA GLU A 206 28.00 11.39 5.00
C GLU A 206 28.42 10.29 4.01
N PRO A 207 29.65 9.74 4.14
CA PRO A 207 30.03 8.54 3.40
C PRO A 207 29.06 7.39 3.65
N PHE A 208 28.65 6.69 2.60
CA PHE A 208 27.84 5.48 2.70
C PHE A 208 28.71 4.26 2.48
N ASP A 209 28.79 3.40 3.46
CA ASP A 209 29.47 2.12 3.35
C ASP A 209 28.56 1.12 2.60
N ALA A 210 28.83 0.94 1.32
CA ALA A 210 28.05 0.05 0.45
C ALA A 210 28.19 -1.41 0.92
N PHE A 211 27.08 -2.15 0.87
CA PHE A 211 27.03 -3.53 1.32
C PHE A 211 26.10 -4.38 0.43
N THR A 212 26.23 -5.69 0.54
CA THR A 212 25.35 -6.64 -0.16
C THR A 212 24.43 -7.33 0.84
N PHE A 213 23.27 -7.76 0.34
CA PHE A 213 22.25 -8.50 1.06
C PHE A 213 21.46 -9.37 0.06
N SER A 214 20.64 -10.29 0.55
CA SER A 214 19.77 -11.13 -0.28
C SER A 214 18.30 -10.95 0.11
N PRO A 215 17.36 -11.14 -0.83
CA PRO A 215 15.96 -11.35 -0.46
C PRO A 215 15.83 -12.63 0.35
N ALA A 216 15.14 -12.54 1.50
CA ALA A 216 14.89 -13.67 2.39
C ALA A 216 13.41 -14.08 2.43
N GLY A 217 12.52 -13.23 1.92
CA GLY A 217 11.09 -13.41 1.88
C GLY A 217 10.45 -12.56 0.82
N ALA A 218 9.16 -12.75 0.63
CA ALA A 218 8.28 -11.84 -0.09
C ALA A 218 6.90 -11.87 0.54
N SER A 219 6.21 -10.74 0.55
CA SER A 219 4.87 -10.63 1.10
C SER A 219 4.02 -9.65 0.31
N VAL A 220 2.71 -9.82 0.43
CA VAL A 220 1.73 -8.81 0.05
C VAL A 220 1.26 -8.10 1.32
N TYR A 221 1.45 -6.80 1.35
CA TYR A 221 1.03 -5.93 2.45
C TYR A 221 -0.16 -5.07 2.06
N GLN A 222 -1.00 -4.71 3.03
CA GLN A 222 -1.86 -3.54 2.91
C GLN A 222 -1.04 -2.30 3.28
N LEU A 223 -1.10 -1.30 2.40
CA LEU A 223 -0.41 -0.04 2.59
C LEU A 223 -0.97 0.79 3.76
N GLY A 224 -0.09 1.48 4.45
CA GLY A 224 -0.42 2.51 5.44
C GLY A 224 -0.04 3.91 5.00
N SER A 225 0.02 4.84 5.95
CA SER A 225 0.54 6.19 5.74
C SER A 225 1.97 6.15 5.19
N PHE A 226 2.34 7.15 4.40
CA PHE A 226 3.62 7.23 3.66
C PHE A 226 3.87 6.09 2.65
N GLY A 227 2.86 5.25 2.35
CA GLY A 227 3.05 4.09 1.46
C GLY A 227 3.85 2.96 2.10
N THR A 228 3.85 2.87 3.42
CA THR A 228 4.58 1.84 4.17
C THR A 228 3.84 0.50 4.18
N ALA A 229 4.56 -0.62 4.26
CA ALA A 229 4.05 -1.97 4.48
C ALA A 229 3.49 -2.06 5.91
N ARG A 230 2.18 -1.87 6.06
CA ARG A 230 1.54 -1.68 7.37
C ARG A 230 0.96 -2.95 7.97
N LYS A 231 0.34 -3.77 7.14
CA LYS A 231 -0.28 -5.02 7.56
C LYS A 231 0.04 -6.09 6.54
N GLU A 232 0.71 -7.15 6.96
CA GLU A 232 0.88 -8.32 6.11
C GLU A 232 -0.48 -8.95 5.82
N LEU A 233 -0.80 -9.12 4.55
CA LEU A 233 -1.98 -9.82 4.07
C LEU A 233 -1.66 -11.27 3.76
N LYS A 234 -0.45 -11.51 3.23
CA LYS A 234 0.01 -12.84 2.84
C LYS A 234 1.53 -12.88 2.76
N ALA A 235 2.16 -13.78 3.52
CA ALA A 235 3.53 -14.23 3.24
C ALA A 235 3.50 -15.13 2.02
N LEU A 236 4.36 -14.85 1.04
CA LEU A 236 4.46 -15.58 -0.22
C LEU A 236 5.54 -16.66 -0.13
N ALA A 237 5.32 -17.79 -0.80
CA ALA A 237 6.27 -18.88 -0.78
C ALA A 237 7.49 -18.55 -1.65
N LEU A 238 8.67 -18.43 -1.04
CA LEU A 238 9.93 -18.42 -1.77
C LEU A 238 10.52 -19.84 -1.75
N THR A 239 10.58 -20.44 -2.92
CA THR A 239 11.29 -21.72 -3.09
C THR A 239 12.79 -21.44 -3.16
N PRO A 240 13.64 -22.19 -2.43
CA PRO A 240 15.10 -22.07 -2.50
C PRO A 240 15.67 -22.36 -3.88
#